data_2998431e899881b8f8ce06bed563f297
#
_entry.id   2998431e899881b8f8ce06bed563f297
#
_cell.length_a   1.000
_cell.length_b   1.000
_cell.length_c   1.000
_cell.angle_alpha   90.00
_cell.angle_beta   90.00
_cell.angle_gamma   90.00
#
_symmetry.space_group_name_H-M   'P 1'
#
loop_
_entity.id
_entity.type
_entity.pdbx_description
1 polymer ?
#
loop_
_entity_poly.entity_id
_entity_poly.type
_entity_poly.pdbx_seq_one_letter_code
_entity_poly.pdbx_strand_id
1 'polypeptide(L)' 'MDINKLERANILANSLLPKVDALLCSHRHVNERVGEYLNGLSKCDKEFNSKFTQLLKETKQRLQKEFDDL' A
#
# COMPACT_ATOMS: atom_id res chain seq x y z
N MET A 1 -21.25 17.60 -2.23
CA MET A 1 -20.26 16.56 -2.59
C MET A 1 -21.01 15.36 -3.17
N ASP A 2 -20.50 14.82 -4.25
CA ASP A 2 -21.07 13.63 -4.86
C ASP A 2 -20.89 12.43 -3.91
N ILE A 3 -21.93 11.57 -3.80
CA ILE A 3 -21.90 10.37 -2.97
C ILE A 3 -20.74 9.45 -3.38
N ASN A 4 -20.49 9.32 -4.69
CA ASN A 4 -19.40 8.50 -5.20
C ASN A 4 -18.03 9.02 -4.75
N LYS A 5 -17.83 10.32 -4.71
CA LYS A 5 -16.59 10.93 -4.21
C LYS A 5 -16.42 10.70 -2.71
N LEU A 6 -17.52 10.81 -1.95
CA LEU A 6 -17.49 10.55 -0.51
C LEU A 6 -17.15 9.09 -0.21
N GLU A 7 -17.75 8.15 -0.92
CA GLU A 7 -17.45 6.73 -0.79
C GLU A 7 -15.98 6.45 -1.13
N ARG A 8 -15.48 7.04 -2.22
CA ARG A 8 -14.08 6.86 -2.62
C ARG A 8 -13.12 7.46 -1.59
N ALA A 9 -13.42 8.64 -1.07
CA ALA A 9 -12.64 9.27 -0.01
C ALA A 9 -12.57 8.39 1.23
N ASN A 10 -13.68 7.78 1.63
CA ASN A 10 -13.73 6.88 2.78
C ASN A 10 -12.88 5.62 2.54
N ILE A 11 -12.95 5.03 1.35
CA ILE A 11 -12.14 3.87 0.99
C ILE A 11 -10.65 4.23 1.03
N LEU A 12 -10.26 5.36 0.45
CA LEU A 12 -8.88 5.81 0.45
C LEU A 12 -8.36 6.05 1.88
N ALA A 13 -9.11 6.81 2.67
CA ALA A 13 -8.68 7.22 4.00
C ALA A 13 -8.67 6.06 5.00
N ASN A 14 -9.65 5.15 4.92
CA ASN A 14 -9.88 4.12 5.95
C ASN A 14 -9.41 2.73 5.54
N SER A 15 -9.10 2.51 4.27
CA SER A 15 -8.73 1.18 3.79
C SER A 15 -7.42 1.18 3.00
N LEU A 16 -7.36 1.89 1.87
CA LEU A 16 -6.22 1.78 0.96
C LEU A 16 -4.93 2.41 1.50
N LEU A 17 -5.00 3.66 1.95
CA LEU A 17 -3.82 4.35 2.46
C LEU A 17 -3.23 3.69 3.71
N PRO A 18 -4.05 3.30 4.72
CA PRO A 18 -3.50 2.57 5.87
C PRO A 18 -2.85 1.23 5.50
N LYS A 19 -3.39 0.52 4.52
CA LYS A 19 -2.82 -0.75 4.07
C LYS A 19 -1.48 -0.55 3.37
N VAL A 20 -1.37 0.47 2.53
CA VAL A 20 -0.11 0.80 1.87
C VAL A 20 0.94 1.22 2.89
N ASP A 21 0.57 2.06 3.86
CA ASP A 21 1.46 2.46 4.94
C ASP A 21 1.92 1.28 5.78
N ALA A 22 1.03 0.35 6.11
CA ALA A 22 1.38 -0.86 6.83
C ALA A 22 2.40 -1.70 6.07
N LEU A 23 2.23 -1.84 4.75
CA LEU A 23 3.17 -2.56 3.91
C LEU A 23 4.53 -1.86 3.81
N LEU A 24 4.55 -0.53 3.78
CA LEU A 24 5.79 0.24 3.76
C LEU A 24 6.55 0.15 5.08
N CYS A 25 5.83 0.15 6.21
CA CYS A 25 6.44 0.07 7.53
C CYS A 25 6.90 -1.35 7.87
N SER A 26 6.10 -2.36 7.53
CA SER A 26 6.43 -3.75 7.84
C SER A 26 5.59 -4.70 6.99
N HIS A 27 6.25 -5.58 6.27
CA HIS A 27 5.59 -6.66 5.53
C HIS A 27 4.87 -7.66 6.46
N ARG A 28 5.18 -7.62 7.76
CA ARG A 28 4.62 -8.54 8.75
C ARG A 28 3.16 -8.31 9.08
N HIS A 29 2.63 -7.12 8.79
CA HIS A 29 1.24 -6.77 9.10
C HIS A 29 0.25 -7.15 8.01
N VAL A 30 0.71 -7.71 6.92
CA VAL A 30 -0.13 -8.42 5.98
C VAL A 30 -0.35 -9.81 6.58
N ASN A 31 -1.30 -10.58 6.15
CA ASN A 31 -1.54 -11.95 6.60
C ASN A 31 -0.21 -12.70 6.87
N GLU A 32 -0.08 -13.41 8.00
CA GLU A 32 1.17 -14.07 8.40
C GLU A 32 1.81 -14.89 7.29
N ARG A 33 1.03 -15.68 6.55
CA ARG A 33 1.54 -16.51 5.46
C ARG A 33 2.09 -15.67 4.32
N VAL A 34 1.33 -14.65 3.91
CA VAL A 34 1.76 -13.75 2.84
C VAL A 34 2.98 -12.95 3.28
N GLY A 35 3.00 -12.51 4.52
CA GLY A 35 4.15 -11.79 5.09
C GLY A 35 5.43 -12.62 5.07
N GLU A 36 5.36 -13.91 5.40
CA GLU A 36 6.51 -14.80 5.35
C GLU A 36 7.05 -14.98 3.93
N TYR A 37 6.17 -15.19 2.96
CA TYR A 37 6.58 -15.31 1.55
C TYR A 37 7.20 -14.01 1.04
N LEU A 38 6.59 -12.87 1.34
CA LEU A 38 7.13 -11.57 0.94
C LEU A 38 8.49 -11.30 1.58
N ASN A 39 8.65 -11.62 2.85
CA ASN A 39 9.93 -11.48 3.54
C ASN A 39 11.00 -12.39 2.94
N GLY A 40 10.64 -13.62 2.62
CA GLY A 40 11.55 -14.56 1.99
C GLY A 40 12.03 -14.07 0.63
N LEU A 41 11.11 -13.60 -0.21
CA LEU A 41 11.45 -13.03 -1.51
C LEU A 41 12.32 -11.78 -1.38
N SER A 42 11.97 -10.89 -0.45
CA SER A 42 12.72 -9.65 -0.24
C SER A 42 14.15 -9.91 0.23
N LYS A 43 14.37 -10.95 1.03
CA LYS A 43 15.71 -11.32 1.50
C LYS A 43 16.54 -12.00 0.43
N CYS A 44 15.92 -12.83 -0.40
CA CYS A 44 16.62 -13.63 -1.40
C CYS A 44 16.80 -12.92 -2.73
N ASP A 45 15.94 -11.96 -3.04
CA ASP A 45 15.95 -11.24 -4.32
C ASP A 45 15.91 -9.73 -4.09
N LYS A 46 17.07 -9.10 -4.26
CA LYS A 46 17.20 -7.64 -4.10
C LYS A 46 16.42 -6.88 -5.14
N GLU A 47 16.33 -7.39 -6.36
CA GLU A 47 15.55 -6.76 -7.42
C GLU A 47 14.06 -6.74 -7.08
N PHE A 48 13.53 -7.85 -6.60
CA PHE A 48 12.16 -7.91 -6.14
C PHE A 48 11.89 -6.90 -5.02
N ASN A 49 12.77 -6.87 -4.01
CA ASN A 49 12.63 -5.95 -2.89
C ASN A 49 12.61 -4.49 -3.35
N SER A 50 13.53 -4.13 -4.24
CA SER A 50 13.65 -2.78 -4.78
C SER A 50 12.39 -2.37 -5.55
N LYS A 51 11.93 -3.23 -6.45
CA LYS A 51 10.74 -2.98 -7.27
C LYS A 51 9.47 -2.94 -6.42
N PHE A 52 9.36 -3.85 -5.45
CA PHE A 52 8.21 -3.90 -4.56
C PHE A 52 8.10 -2.64 -3.71
N THR A 53 9.21 -2.20 -3.12
CA THR A 53 9.26 -0.96 -2.34
C THR A 53 8.90 0.24 -3.21
N GLN A 54 9.44 0.32 -4.42
CA GLN A 54 9.12 1.40 -5.34
C GLN A 54 7.63 1.40 -5.72
N LEU A 55 7.07 0.23 -6.01
CA LEU A 55 5.64 0.10 -6.32
C LEU A 55 4.77 0.60 -5.18
N LEU A 56 5.12 0.25 -3.93
CA LEU A 56 4.39 0.73 -2.76
C LEU A 56 4.45 2.25 -2.62
N LYS A 57 5.62 2.84 -2.81
CA LYS A 57 5.80 4.30 -2.74
C LYS A 57 5.00 5.02 -3.81
N GLU A 58 5.07 4.54 -5.04
CA GLU A 58 4.32 5.10 -6.16
C GLU A 58 2.81 4.96 -5.95
N THR A 59 2.37 3.82 -5.44
CA THR A 59 0.96 3.57 -5.13
C THR A 59 0.48 4.54 -4.04
N LYS A 60 1.28 4.74 -2.99
CA LYS A 60 0.94 5.68 -1.93
C LYS A 60 0.79 7.10 -2.47
N GLN A 61 1.73 7.55 -3.28
CA GLN A 61 1.69 8.89 -3.87
C GLN A 61 0.45 9.07 -4.75
N ARG A 62 0.15 8.08 -5.58
CA ARG A 62 -1.01 8.11 -6.46
C ARG A 62 -2.33 8.17 -5.68
N LEU A 63 -2.46 7.33 -4.65
CA LEU A 63 -3.67 7.28 -3.82
C LEU A 63 -3.82 8.55 -2.98
N GLN A 64 -2.72 9.07 -2.45
CA GLN A 64 -2.74 10.31 -1.67
C GLN A 64 -3.15 11.49 -2.54
N LYS A 65 -2.63 11.56 -3.76
CA LYS A 65 -3.01 12.61 -4.71
C LYS A 65 -4.49 12.52 -5.06
N GLU A 66 -5.00 11.31 -5.31
CA GLU A 66 -6.41 11.10 -5.59
C GLU A 66 -7.28 11.60 -4.43
N PHE A 67 -6.88 11.26 -3.19
CA PHE A 67 -7.59 11.71 -2.00
C PHE A 67 -7.57 13.25 -1.88
N ASP A 68 -6.43 13.87 -2.10
CA ASP A 68 -6.26 15.32 -2.00
C ASP A 68 -7.08 16.06 -3.09
N ASP A 69 -7.25 15.45 -4.25
CA ASP A 69 -8.00 16.02 -5.38
C ASP A 69 -9.52 15.83 -5.23
N LEU A 70 -9.97 15.02 -4.28
CA LEU A 70 -11.39 14.88 -4.00
C LEU A 70 -11.91 16.08 -3.22
#